data_44e4bbfcebcd4b1d11520cb23d77d2b7
#
_entry.id   44e4bbfcebcd4b1d11520cb23d77d2b7
#
_cell.length_a   1.000
_cell.length_b   1.000
_cell.length_c   1.000
_cell.angle_alpha   90.00
_cell.angle_beta   90.00
_cell.angle_gamma   90.00
#
_symmetry.space_group_name_H-M   'P 1'
#
loop_
_entity.id
_entity.type
_entity.pdbx_description
1 polymer ?
#
loop_
_entity_poly.entity_id
_entity_poly.type
_entity_poly.pdbx_seq_one_letter_code
_entity_poly.pdbx_strand_id
1 'polypeptide(L)'
;MIELLRTTYRRLKSIPLFVFGTITHVSTSKSAVALTFDDGPDPVFTPRLLDILQQHHAKATFFMVGQAAERHPDIVRKVAAAGHAIGNHSWDHPSFPLLTGHERRAQIRACAKAIAPYAQQIFRPPYADQNLLSRLDALWLGYQVITYNVTAVDWLDHGADWIKGRIMSRIQNGSIILFHDSLFRHGEDRYVDREPMLNAVDTLLQELSGRFSFMTVPELLRQGRPQRQYWHKQTDIDFLNGLKGQYGDMRRYSKVG
;
A
#
# COMPACT_ATOMS: atom_id res chain seq x y z
N MET A 1 -22.97 2.15 -31.84
CA MET A 1 -21.79 2.42 -31.03
C MET A 1 -22.13 2.70 -29.57
N ILE A 2 -23.04 3.63 -29.26
CA ILE A 2 -23.46 3.99 -27.88
C ILE A 2 -24.16 2.82 -27.17
N GLU A 3 -24.96 2.05 -27.87
CA GLU A 3 -25.69 0.90 -27.30
C GLU A 3 -24.76 -0.28 -26.99
N LEU A 4 -23.74 -0.49 -27.81
CA LEU A 4 -22.68 -1.47 -27.56
C LEU A 4 -21.87 -1.12 -26.30
N LEU A 5 -21.56 0.16 -26.12
CA LEU A 5 -20.86 0.67 -24.92
C LEU A 5 -21.73 0.53 -23.65
N ARG A 6 -23.05 0.78 -23.75
CA ARG A 6 -24.00 0.57 -22.64
C ARG A 6 -24.15 -0.90 -22.28
N THR A 7 -24.17 -1.80 -23.25
CA THR A 7 -24.27 -3.24 -23.04
C THR A 7 -22.99 -3.78 -22.41
N THR A 8 -21.82 -3.33 -22.86
CA THR A 8 -20.52 -3.66 -22.31
C THR A 8 -20.39 -3.15 -20.86
N TYR A 9 -20.84 -1.93 -20.58
CA TYR A 9 -20.84 -1.35 -19.23
C TYR A 9 -21.81 -2.07 -18.29
N ARG A 10 -23.01 -2.53 -18.77
CA ARG A 10 -23.94 -3.34 -17.99
C ARG A 10 -23.37 -4.75 -17.70
N ARG A 11 -22.66 -5.37 -18.67
CA ARG A 11 -21.99 -6.67 -18.45
C ARG A 11 -20.83 -6.57 -17.48
N LEU A 12 -20.07 -5.46 -17.48
CA LEU A 12 -19.02 -5.20 -16.49
C LEU A 12 -19.57 -5.07 -15.06
N LYS A 13 -20.80 -4.54 -14.90
CA LYS A 13 -21.49 -4.51 -13.58
C LYS A 13 -21.90 -5.88 -13.06
N SER A 14 -21.96 -6.92 -13.90
CA SER A 14 -22.30 -8.28 -13.52
C SER A 14 -21.09 -9.15 -13.13
N ILE A 15 -19.87 -8.64 -13.27
CA ILE A 15 -18.68 -9.34 -12.81
C ILE A 15 -18.69 -9.38 -11.28
N PRO A 16 -18.64 -10.54 -10.65
CA PRO A 16 -18.75 -10.66 -9.21
C PRO A 16 -17.66 -9.84 -8.50
N LEU A 17 -18.07 -8.92 -7.65
CA LEU A 17 -17.20 -8.04 -6.89
C LEU A 17 -16.15 -8.81 -6.07
N PHE A 18 -16.51 -10.03 -5.61
CA PHE A 18 -15.60 -10.86 -4.84
C PHE A 18 -14.41 -11.39 -5.66
N VAL A 19 -14.52 -11.42 -7.02
CA VAL A 19 -13.42 -11.85 -7.90
C VAL A 19 -12.55 -10.66 -8.30
N PHE A 20 -13.17 -9.56 -8.71
CA PHE A 20 -12.47 -8.44 -9.36
C PHE A 20 -12.36 -7.18 -8.49
N GLY A 21 -12.95 -7.20 -7.29
CA GLY A 21 -12.89 -6.06 -6.38
C GLY A 21 -11.56 -5.99 -5.63
N THR A 22 -11.16 -4.77 -5.29
CA THR A 22 -10.02 -4.48 -4.43
C THR A 22 -10.44 -4.62 -2.97
N ILE A 23 -9.65 -5.30 -2.16
CA ILE A 23 -9.88 -5.45 -0.72
C ILE A 23 -9.53 -4.13 -0.03
N THR A 24 -10.46 -3.59 0.76
CA THR A 24 -10.28 -2.34 1.50
C THR A 24 -10.20 -2.53 3.01
N HIS A 25 -10.89 -3.53 3.55
CA HIS A 25 -10.93 -3.88 4.97
C HIS A 25 -11.53 -5.29 5.16
N VAL A 26 -11.64 -5.73 6.41
CA VAL A 26 -12.24 -7.00 6.77
C VAL A 26 -13.45 -6.78 7.67
N SER A 27 -14.60 -7.34 7.34
CA SER A 27 -15.74 -7.38 8.25
C SER A 27 -15.49 -8.49 9.27
N THR A 28 -15.26 -8.12 10.52
CA THR A 28 -14.96 -9.03 11.63
C THR A 28 -15.51 -8.49 12.94
N SER A 29 -15.91 -9.40 13.83
CA SER A 29 -16.27 -9.08 15.23
C SER A 29 -15.04 -8.98 16.14
N LYS A 30 -13.87 -9.41 15.66
CA LYS A 30 -12.64 -9.37 16.46
C LYS A 30 -12.07 -7.96 16.48
N SER A 31 -11.59 -7.52 17.65
CA SER A 31 -10.87 -6.26 17.81
C SER A 31 -9.45 -6.40 17.21
N ALA A 32 -9.35 -6.37 15.89
CA ALA A 32 -8.12 -6.55 15.16
C ALA A 32 -8.04 -5.57 13.99
N VAL A 33 -6.84 -5.06 13.72
CA VAL A 33 -6.55 -4.12 12.63
C VAL A 33 -5.20 -4.45 11.98
N ALA A 34 -4.96 -3.97 10.76
CA ALA A 34 -3.67 -4.05 10.10
C ALA A 34 -3.08 -2.65 9.87
N LEU A 35 -1.91 -2.39 10.45
CA LEU A 35 -1.06 -1.28 10.04
C LEU A 35 -0.32 -1.68 8.77
N THR A 36 -0.30 -0.80 7.78
CA THR A 36 0.40 -1.02 6.52
C THR A 36 1.27 0.18 6.17
N PHE A 37 2.47 -0.09 5.67
CA PHE A 37 3.47 0.91 5.32
C PHE A 37 3.87 0.71 3.87
N ASP A 38 3.83 1.79 3.09
CA ASP A 38 4.14 1.80 1.66
C ASP A 38 5.48 2.47 1.39
N ASP A 39 6.01 2.28 0.18
CA ASP A 39 7.18 2.94 -0.42
C ASP A 39 8.56 2.48 0.06
N GLY A 40 8.67 1.89 1.23
CA GLY A 40 9.95 1.39 1.76
C GLY A 40 10.56 0.22 0.96
N PRO A 41 11.69 -0.33 1.45
CA PRO A 41 12.33 0.00 2.72
C PRO A 41 13.20 1.27 2.64
N ASP A 42 13.20 2.04 3.72
CA ASP A 42 14.09 3.19 3.93
C ASP A 42 15.21 2.81 4.91
N PRO A 43 16.49 3.21 4.67
CA PRO A 43 17.61 2.80 5.52
C PRO A 43 17.61 3.44 6.92
N VAL A 44 16.90 4.55 7.10
CA VAL A 44 16.81 5.28 8.37
C VAL A 44 15.51 4.96 9.11
N PHE A 45 14.38 5.11 8.43
CA PHE A 45 13.08 5.09 9.09
C PHE A 45 12.50 3.69 9.26
N THR A 46 12.69 2.78 8.28
CA THR A 46 12.17 1.40 8.42
C THR A 46 12.74 0.66 9.62
N PRO A 47 14.07 0.67 9.92
CA PRO A 47 14.60 0.03 11.12
C PRO A 47 14.00 0.60 12.43
N ARG A 48 13.87 1.91 12.53
CA ARG A 48 13.29 2.57 13.70
C ARG A 48 11.81 2.23 13.90
N LEU A 49 11.07 2.12 12.79
CA LEU A 49 9.69 1.64 12.82
C LEU A 49 9.60 0.20 13.33
N LEU A 50 10.55 -0.68 12.93
CA LEU A 50 10.61 -2.04 13.44
C LEU A 50 10.83 -2.09 14.95
N ASP A 51 11.67 -1.21 15.50
CA ASP A 51 11.91 -1.11 16.94
C ASP A 51 10.62 -0.68 17.68
N ILE A 52 9.89 0.30 17.16
CA ILE A 52 8.58 0.72 17.71
C ILE A 52 7.59 -0.44 17.66
N LEU A 53 7.44 -1.10 16.52
CA LEU A 53 6.52 -2.24 16.38
C LEU A 53 6.87 -3.38 17.35
N GLN A 54 8.16 -3.65 17.56
CA GLN A 54 8.63 -4.65 18.51
C GLN A 54 8.31 -4.30 19.95
N GLN A 55 8.52 -3.05 20.37
CA GLN A 55 8.22 -2.57 21.72
C GLN A 55 6.74 -2.77 22.09
N HIS A 56 5.86 -2.58 21.12
CA HIS A 56 4.42 -2.74 21.29
C HIS A 56 3.88 -4.13 20.91
N HIS A 57 4.75 -5.11 20.62
CA HIS A 57 4.38 -6.45 20.16
C HIS A 57 3.42 -6.45 18.96
N ALA A 58 3.48 -5.40 18.13
CA ALA A 58 2.62 -5.21 16.96
C ALA A 58 3.21 -5.87 15.72
N LYS A 59 2.34 -6.47 14.87
CA LYS A 59 2.71 -6.91 13.53
C LYS A 59 2.11 -6.00 12.48
N ALA A 60 2.82 -5.83 11.36
CA ALA A 60 2.43 -4.94 10.28
C ALA A 60 2.68 -5.56 8.90
N THR A 61 2.23 -4.88 7.86
CA THR A 61 2.51 -5.27 6.48
C THR A 61 3.22 -4.12 5.76
N PHE A 62 4.32 -4.41 5.10
CA PHE A 62 5.12 -3.47 4.33
C PHE A 62 4.92 -3.74 2.84
N PHE A 63 4.35 -2.79 2.11
CA PHE A 63 4.27 -2.85 0.65
C PHE A 63 5.50 -2.16 0.07
N MET A 64 6.49 -2.97 -0.31
CA MET A 64 7.81 -2.47 -0.68
C MET A 64 7.91 -2.17 -2.17
N VAL A 65 8.57 -1.07 -2.50
CA VAL A 65 8.99 -0.74 -3.87
C VAL A 65 10.24 -1.56 -4.22
N GLY A 66 10.21 -2.23 -5.37
CA GLY A 66 11.25 -3.17 -5.76
C GLY A 66 12.66 -2.56 -5.84
N GLN A 67 12.77 -1.33 -6.37
CA GLN A 67 14.06 -0.63 -6.42
C GLN A 67 14.62 -0.31 -5.02
N ALA A 68 13.76 0.06 -4.07
CA ALA A 68 14.18 0.28 -2.69
C ALA A 68 14.61 -1.04 -2.03
N ALA A 69 13.83 -2.11 -2.25
CA ALA A 69 14.16 -3.44 -1.74
C ALA A 69 15.47 -4.00 -2.31
N GLU A 70 15.75 -3.79 -3.60
CA GLU A 70 17.02 -4.21 -4.23
C GLU A 70 18.23 -3.50 -3.65
N ARG A 71 18.08 -2.23 -3.25
CA ARG A 71 19.16 -1.43 -2.62
C ARG A 71 19.39 -1.78 -1.15
N HIS A 72 18.32 -2.20 -0.45
CA HIS A 72 18.35 -2.49 0.98
C HIS A 72 17.86 -3.90 1.33
N PRO A 73 18.47 -4.95 0.74
CA PRO A 73 18.02 -6.34 0.94
C PRO A 73 18.20 -6.83 2.38
N ASP A 74 19.10 -6.21 3.14
CA ASP A 74 19.27 -6.46 4.57
C ASP A 74 18.06 -5.99 5.38
N ILE A 75 17.44 -4.86 5.01
CA ILE A 75 16.23 -4.36 5.68
C ILE A 75 15.03 -5.25 5.32
N VAL A 76 14.91 -5.69 4.05
CA VAL A 76 13.90 -6.68 3.66
C VAL A 76 13.98 -7.93 4.55
N ARG A 77 15.19 -8.45 4.79
CA ARG A 77 15.40 -9.60 5.69
C ARG A 77 15.01 -9.29 7.14
N LYS A 78 15.35 -8.10 7.65
CA LYS A 78 14.98 -7.68 9.02
C LYS A 78 13.46 -7.61 9.20
N VAL A 79 12.73 -7.01 8.24
CA VAL A 79 11.27 -6.94 8.25
C VAL A 79 10.66 -8.35 8.29
N ALA A 80 11.15 -9.27 7.45
CA ALA A 80 10.68 -10.64 7.41
C ALA A 80 11.01 -11.42 8.71
N ALA A 81 12.25 -11.28 9.21
CA ALA A 81 12.70 -11.94 10.45
C ALA A 81 11.92 -11.45 11.69
N ALA A 82 11.49 -10.18 11.70
CA ALA A 82 10.63 -9.64 12.74
C ALA A 82 9.18 -10.15 12.64
N GLY A 83 8.84 -10.99 11.65
CA GLY A 83 7.53 -11.60 11.48
C GLY A 83 6.47 -10.68 10.87
N HIS A 84 6.89 -9.61 10.20
CA HIS A 84 6.00 -8.76 9.42
C HIS A 84 5.76 -9.37 8.02
N ALA A 85 4.62 -9.01 7.40
CA ALA A 85 4.34 -9.41 6.03
C ALA A 85 4.95 -8.41 5.04
N ILE A 86 5.42 -8.91 3.91
CA ILE A 86 5.94 -8.10 2.81
C ILE A 86 5.04 -8.29 1.60
N GLY A 87 4.47 -7.18 1.11
CA GLY A 87 3.67 -7.10 -0.11
C GLY A 87 4.41 -6.39 -1.23
N ASN A 88 3.90 -6.53 -2.45
CA ASN A 88 4.44 -5.94 -3.65
C ASN A 88 3.85 -4.54 -3.88
N HIS A 89 4.72 -3.52 -4.10
CA HIS A 89 4.31 -2.15 -4.41
C HIS A 89 4.87 -1.66 -5.77
N SER A 90 5.01 -2.57 -6.74
CA SER A 90 5.65 -2.35 -8.04
C SER A 90 7.17 -2.16 -7.97
N TRP A 91 7.81 -2.05 -9.14
CA TRP A 91 9.26 -1.92 -9.22
C TRP A 91 9.76 -0.50 -8.92
N ASP A 92 9.18 0.53 -9.59
CA ASP A 92 9.63 1.92 -9.52
C ASP A 92 8.48 2.92 -9.34
N HIS A 93 7.38 2.45 -8.76
CA HIS A 93 6.26 3.26 -8.30
C HIS A 93 5.50 4.05 -9.39
N PRO A 94 5.19 3.47 -10.57
CA PRO A 94 4.41 4.16 -11.60
C PRO A 94 2.91 4.11 -11.32
N SER A 95 2.16 5.07 -11.87
CA SER A 95 0.70 4.94 -11.92
C SER A 95 0.28 3.85 -12.92
N PHE A 96 -0.36 2.80 -12.44
CA PHE A 96 -0.68 1.59 -13.20
C PHE A 96 -1.66 1.81 -14.37
N PRO A 97 -2.66 2.72 -14.29
CA PRO A 97 -3.51 3.04 -15.44
C PRO A 97 -2.77 3.58 -16.68
N LEU A 98 -1.60 4.19 -16.48
CA LEU A 98 -0.79 4.75 -17.59
C LEU A 98 0.05 3.71 -18.32
N LEU A 99 0.18 2.50 -17.77
CA LEU A 99 1.01 1.44 -18.32
C LEU A 99 0.22 0.51 -19.23
N THR A 100 0.91 -0.08 -20.19
CA THR A 100 0.40 -1.25 -20.93
C THR A 100 0.33 -2.48 -20.04
N GLY A 101 -0.44 -3.50 -20.42
CA GLY A 101 -0.52 -4.75 -19.65
C GLY A 101 0.84 -5.46 -19.52
N HIS A 102 1.70 -5.37 -20.52
CA HIS A 102 3.05 -5.93 -20.46
C HIS A 102 3.89 -5.21 -19.40
N GLU A 103 3.90 -3.88 -19.39
CA GLU A 103 4.64 -3.07 -18.43
C GLU A 103 4.13 -3.28 -17.01
N ARG A 104 2.82 -3.29 -16.77
CA ARG A 104 2.25 -3.58 -15.44
C ARG A 104 2.74 -4.91 -14.89
N ARG A 105 2.70 -5.97 -15.71
CA ARG A 105 3.17 -7.29 -15.29
C ARG A 105 4.68 -7.34 -15.08
N ALA A 106 5.45 -6.59 -15.87
CA ALA A 106 6.90 -6.46 -15.67
C ALA A 106 7.22 -5.78 -14.34
N GLN A 107 6.51 -4.70 -13.98
CA GLN A 107 6.62 -4.00 -12.71
C GLN A 107 6.39 -4.93 -11.50
N ILE A 108 5.31 -5.71 -11.53
CA ILE A 108 4.98 -6.65 -10.45
C ILE A 108 6.05 -7.76 -10.34
N ARG A 109 6.48 -8.35 -11.48
CA ARG A 109 7.49 -9.43 -11.47
C ARG A 109 8.86 -8.95 -11.01
N ALA A 110 9.29 -7.77 -11.43
CA ALA A 110 10.57 -7.21 -11.02
C ALA A 110 10.61 -6.95 -9.50
N CYS A 111 9.57 -6.35 -8.94
CA CYS A 111 9.44 -6.17 -7.50
C CYS A 111 9.40 -7.53 -6.77
N ALA A 112 8.62 -8.49 -7.26
CA ALA A 112 8.54 -9.82 -6.66
C ALA A 112 9.92 -10.49 -6.55
N LYS A 113 10.79 -10.31 -7.56
CA LYS A 113 12.17 -10.81 -7.52
C LYS A 113 13.00 -10.15 -6.44
N ALA A 114 12.88 -8.83 -6.26
CA ALA A 114 13.64 -8.07 -5.28
C ALA A 114 13.27 -8.40 -3.83
N ILE A 115 11.98 -8.72 -3.56
CA ILE A 115 11.49 -9.06 -2.22
C ILE A 115 11.43 -10.57 -1.94
N ALA A 116 11.88 -11.40 -2.88
CA ALA A 116 11.95 -12.85 -2.68
C ALA A 116 13.01 -13.23 -1.63
N PRO A 117 12.81 -14.33 -0.87
CA PRO A 117 11.68 -15.27 -0.87
C PRO A 117 10.54 -14.85 0.08
N TYR A 118 10.53 -13.64 0.62
CA TYR A 118 9.69 -13.19 1.75
C TYR A 118 8.31 -12.67 1.32
N ALA A 119 8.10 -12.48 0.01
CA ALA A 119 6.88 -11.87 -0.53
C ALA A 119 5.62 -12.69 -0.25
N GLN A 120 4.58 -12.01 0.21
CA GLN A 120 3.22 -12.53 0.22
C GLN A 120 2.53 -12.21 -1.12
N GLN A 121 1.50 -13.00 -1.51
CA GLN A 121 0.75 -12.79 -2.76
C GLN A 121 -0.28 -11.64 -2.62
N ILE A 122 0.17 -10.49 -2.12
CA ILE A 122 -0.60 -9.26 -1.98
C ILE A 122 0.11 -8.13 -2.72
N PHE A 123 -0.67 -7.32 -3.43
CA PHE A 123 -0.21 -6.19 -4.22
C PHE A 123 -1.00 -4.94 -3.85
N ARG A 124 -0.32 -3.82 -3.70
CA ARG A 124 -0.94 -2.50 -3.59
C ARG A 124 -0.46 -1.65 -4.77
N PRO A 125 -1.38 -1.10 -5.59
CA PRO A 125 -0.98 -0.24 -6.69
C PRO A 125 -0.48 1.11 -6.16
N PRO A 126 0.62 1.66 -6.72
CA PRO A 126 1.10 3.00 -6.41
C PRO A 126 0.00 4.05 -6.51
N TYR A 127 0.02 5.04 -5.61
CA TYR A 127 -0.99 6.10 -5.48
C TYR A 127 -2.42 5.58 -5.27
N ALA A 128 -2.61 4.29 -5.07
CA ALA A 128 -3.89 3.59 -5.18
C ALA A 128 -4.57 3.76 -6.56
N ASP A 129 -3.81 4.17 -7.59
CA ASP A 129 -4.30 4.36 -8.96
C ASP A 129 -4.51 3.01 -9.63
N GLN A 130 -5.75 2.76 -10.04
CA GLN A 130 -6.09 1.50 -10.69
C GLN A 130 -7.36 1.58 -11.52
N ASN A 131 -7.43 0.72 -12.50
CA ASN A 131 -8.62 0.44 -13.30
C ASN A 131 -8.86 -1.08 -13.37
N LEU A 132 -9.88 -1.51 -14.10
CA LEU A 132 -10.18 -2.95 -14.24
C LEU A 132 -9.01 -3.73 -14.83
N LEU A 133 -8.35 -3.20 -15.87
CA LEU A 133 -7.25 -3.91 -16.53
C LEU A 133 -6.03 -4.07 -15.62
N SER A 134 -5.68 -3.04 -14.84
CA SER A 134 -4.57 -3.15 -13.89
C SER A 134 -4.83 -4.16 -12.78
N ARG A 135 -6.09 -4.30 -12.32
CA ARG A 135 -6.48 -5.35 -11.38
C ARG A 135 -6.39 -6.75 -11.99
N LEU A 136 -6.89 -6.91 -13.23
CA LEU A 136 -6.82 -8.19 -13.94
C LEU A 136 -5.37 -8.66 -14.14
N ASP A 137 -4.44 -7.75 -14.45
CA ASP A 137 -3.02 -8.09 -14.57
C ASP A 137 -2.43 -8.59 -13.23
N ALA A 138 -2.77 -7.95 -12.11
CA ALA A 138 -2.34 -8.40 -10.78
C ALA A 138 -2.95 -9.76 -10.41
N LEU A 139 -4.26 -9.94 -10.62
CA LEU A 139 -4.96 -11.20 -10.37
C LEU A 139 -4.41 -12.34 -11.25
N TRP A 140 -4.11 -12.08 -12.51
CA TRP A 140 -3.52 -13.07 -13.41
C TRP A 140 -2.15 -13.55 -12.95
N LEU A 141 -1.39 -12.69 -12.25
CA LEU A 141 -0.13 -13.05 -11.60
C LEU A 141 -0.31 -13.70 -10.21
N GLY A 142 -1.55 -13.97 -9.78
CA GLY A 142 -1.86 -14.60 -8.51
C GLY A 142 -1.93 -13.66 -7.31
N TYR A 143 -1.92 -12.35 -7.51
CA TYR A 143 -1.96 -11.37 -6.43
C TYR A 143 -3.38 -10.98 -6.03
N GLN A 144 -3.61 -10.86 -4.72
CA GLN A 144 -4.76 -10.14 -4.19
C GLN A 144 -4.44 -8.64 -4.15
N VAL A 145 -5.34 -7.82 -4.71
CA VAL A 145 -5.16 -6.36 -4.66
C VAL A 145 -5.73 -5.81 -3.37
N ILE A 146 -4.87 -5.17 -2.59
CA ILE A 146 -5.16 -4.62 -1.27
C ILE A 146 -5.01 -3.10 -1.33
N THR A 147 -6.02 -2.37 -0.87
CA THR A 147 -5.91 -0.95 -0.56
C THR A 147 -6.10 -0.73 0.93
N TYR A 148 -6.89 0.26 1.33
CA TYR A 148 -7.14 0.64 2.71
C TYR A 148 -8.55 1.24 2.86
N ASN A 149 -9.06 1.30 4.07
CA ASN A 149 -10.25 2.07 4.41
C ASN A 149 -9.95 3.25 5.35
N VAL A 150 -8.76 3.27 5.94
CA VAL A 150 -8.26 4.38 6.78
C VAL A 150 -6.89 4.80 6.26
N THR A 151 -6.66 6.11 6.17
CA THR A 151 -5.37 6.68 5.74
C THR A 151 -4.90 7.75 6.71
N ALA A 152 -3.61 7.70 7.03
CA ALA A 152 -2.92 8.68 7.86
C ALA A 152 -2.75 10.04 7.16
N VAL A 153 -2.64 10.05 5.82
CA VAL A 153 -2.28 11.24 5.00
C VAL A 153 -0.91 11.80 5.43
N ASP A 154 -0.02 10.90 5.82
CA ASP A 154 1.30 11.19 6.37
C ASP A 154 2.35 11.57 5.31
N TRP A 155 1.98 11.55 4.03
CA TRP A 155 2.79 12.03 2.91
C TRP A 155 2.73 13.56 2.72
N LEU A 156 1.97 14.26 3.56
CA LEU A 156 1.92 15.72 3.65
C LEU A 156 2.53 16.18 4.97
N ASP A 157 2.78 17.48 5.08
CA ASP A 157 3.40 18.11 6.26
C ASP A 157 2.40 18.22 7.44
N HIS A 158 2.11 17.08 8.05
CA HIS A 158 1.25 16.96 9.23
C HIS A 158 2.05 16.51 10.45
N GLY A 159 1.81 17.14 11.61
CA GLY A 159 2.40 16.72 12.87
C GLY A 159 1.81 15.39 13.38
N ALA A 160 2.54 14.73 14.29
CA ALA A 160 2.17 13.43 14.84
C ALA A 160 0.76 13.39 15.45
N ASP A 161 0.37 14.41 16.20
CA ASP A 161 -0.95 14.49 16.85
C ASP A 161 -2.08 14.56 15.83
N TRP A 162 -1.88 15.27 14.72
CA TRP A 162 -2.88 15.34 13.63
C TRP A 162 -3.04 13.97 12.96
N ILE A 163 -1.91 13.30 12.64
CA ILE A 163 -1.90 11.95 12.06
C ILE A 163 -2.64 10.98 13.00
N LYS A 164 -2.27 10.99 14.28
CA LYS A 164 -2.92 10.15 15.31
C LYS A 164 -4.42 10.42 15.41
N GLY A 165 -4.82 11.67 15.57
CA GLY A 165 -6.23 12.07 15.69
C GLY A 165 -7.06 11.65 14.48
N ARG A 166 -6.47 11.73 13.27
CA ARG A 166 -7.11 11.28 12.05
C ARG A 166 -7.40 9.77 12.04
N ILE A 167 -6.44 8.94 12.50
CA ILE A 167 -6.62 7.50 12.61
C ILE A 167 -7.64 7.17 13.70
N MET A 168 -7.49 7.75 14.90
CA MET A 168 -8.35 7.50 16.04
C MET A 168 -9.84 7.74 15.74
N SER A 169 -10.15 8.75 14.93
CA SER A 169 -11.53 9.08 14.54
C SER A 169 -12.16 8.14 13.52
N ARG A 170 -11.39 7.22 12.90
CA ARG A 170 -11.84 6.37 11.77
C ARG A 170 -11.60 4.88 11.96
N ILE A 171 -10.72 4.52 12.89
CA ILE A 171 -10.34 3.12 13.12
C ILE A 171 -11.52 2.31 13.67
N GLN A 172 -11.72 1.12 13.10
CA GLN A 172 -12.72 0.16 13.52
C GLN A 172 -12.19 -1.28 13.35
N ASN A 173 -12.92 -2.26 13.87
CA ASN A 173 -12.57 -3.66 13.70
C ASN A 173 -12.38 -3.99 12.21
N GLY A 174 -11.27 -4.65 11.89
CA GLY A 174 -10.93 -5.05 10.54
C GLY A 174 -10.38 -3.95 9.63
N SER A 175 -10.09 -2.75 10.16
CA SER A 175 -9.46 -1.67 9.37
C SER A 175 -8.09 -2.08 8.84
N ILE A 176 -7.84 -1.70 7.58
CA ILE A 176 -6.51 -1.67 6.95
C ILE A 176 -6.10 -0.21 6.88
N ILE A 177 -5.01 0.16 7.54
CA ILE A 177 -4.59 1.53 7.76
C ILE A 177 -3.32 1.81 6.95
N LEU A 178 -3.35 2.85 6.13
CA LEU A 178 -2.24 3.28 5.29
C LEU A 178 -1.38 4.31 6.00
N PHE A 179 -0.09 4.02 6.05
CA PHE A 179 1.05 4.88 6.35
C PHE A 179 2.14 4.70 5.28
N HIS A 180 3.22 5.47 5.38
CA HIS A 180 4.40 5.33 4.54
C HIS A 180 5.67 5.36 5.42
N ASP A 181 6.48 4.31 5.38
CA ASP A 181 7.79 4.28 6.06
C ASP A 181 8.90 4.94 5.24
N SER A 182 8.59 5.27 3.99
CA SER A 182 9.38 6.08 3.07
C SER A 182 8.45 6.89 2.17
N LEU A 183 8.98 7.83 1.39
CA LEU A 183 8.31 8.37 0.22
C LEU A 183 9.21 8.16 -0.98
N PHE A 184 8.90 7.16 -1.78
CA PHE A 184 9.66 6.84 -2.99
C PHE A 184 9.60 7.99 -4.01
N ARG A 185 8.49 8.74 -4.01
CA ARG A 185 8.29 10.00 -4.71
C ARG A 185 7.61 11.02 -3.81
N HIS A 186 8.04 12.26 -3.86
CA HIS A 186 7.54 13.33 -3.02
C HIS A 186 7.44 14.66 -3.78
N GLY A 187 6.52 15.53 -3.37
CA GLY A 187 6.38 16.88 -3.94
C GLY A 187 7.45 17.84 -3.44
N GLU A 188 7.78 17.77 -2.16
CA GLU A 188 8.74 18.67 -1.51
C GLU A 188 9.68 17.86 -0.61
N ASP A 189 10.95 18.30 -0.52
CA ASP A 189 12.00 17.58 0.22
C ASP A 189 11.69 17.46 1.73
N ARG A 190 10.95 18.41 2.32
CA ARG A 190 10.50 18.36 3.72
C ARG A 190 9.52 17.21 4.01
N TYR A 191 8.85 16.67 3.00
CA TYR A 191 7.94 15.53 3.18
C TYR A 191 8.67 14.19 3.35
N VAL A 192 9.96 14.15 3.07
CA VAL A 192 10.76 12.90 3.20
C VAL A 192 10.96 12.51 4.67
N ASP A 193 10.93 13.49 5.60
CA ASP A 193 11.02 13.21 7.03
C ASP A 193 9.83 12.37 7.52
N ARG A 194 10.10 11.22 8.11
CA ARG A 194 9.09 10.30 8.67
C ARG A 194 9.00 10.36 10.19
N GLU A 195 9.70 11.30 10.85
CA GLU A 195 9.60 11.48 12.31
C GLU A 195 8.16 11.68 12.79
N PRO A 196 7.33 12.54 12.16
CA PRO A 196 5.94 12.71 12.58
C PRO A 196 5.14 11.41 12.49
N MET A 197 5.38 10.58 11.46
CA MET A 197 4.73 9.28 11.28
C MET A 197 5.19 8.30 12.37
N LEU A 198 6.50 8.18 12.65
CA LEU A 198 7.03 7.31 13.69
C LEU A 198 6.43 7.64 15.05
N ASN A 199 6.41 8.91 15.44
CA ASN A 199 5.84 9.39 16.69
C ASN A 199 4.32 9.13 16.76
N ALA A 200 3.60 9.30 15.65
CA ALA A 200 2.18 8.99 15.57
C ALA A 200 1.91 7.49 15.75
N VAL A 201 2.70 6.64 15.11
CA VAL A 201 2.56 5.17 15.23
C VAL A 201 2.86 4.72 16.66
N ASP A 202 3.93 5.21 17.29
CA ASP A 202 4.28 4.87 18.68
C ASP A 202 3.14 5.21 19.66
N THR A 203 2.64 6.46 19.60
CA THR A 203 1.53 6.88 20.46
C THR A 203 0.21 6.15 20.14
N LEU A 204 -0.08 5.86 18.88
CA LEU A 204 -1.25 5.04 18.50
C LEU A 204 -1.17 3.63 19.09
N LEU A 205 -0.02 2.98 18.99
CA LEU A 205 0.18 1.64 19.52
C LEU A 205 0.04 1.64 21.06
N GLN A 206 0.60 2.64 21.72
CA GLN A 206 0.46 2.80 23.17
C GLN A 206 -1.01 2.94 23.59
N GLU A 207 -1.79 3.80 22.91
CA GLU A 207 -3.19 4.07 23.26
C GLU A 207 -4.14 2.92 22.88
N LEU A 208 -3.81 2.14 21.84
CA LEU A 208 -4.71 1.14 21.27
C LEU A 208 -4.36 -0.32 21.63
N SER A 209 -3.21 -0.59 22.26
CA SER A 209 -2.75 -1.94 22.59
C SER A 209 -3.75 -2.75 23.45
N GLY A 210 -4.49 -2.08 24.31
CA GLY A 210 -5.55 -2.71 25.11
C GLY A 210 -6.89 -2.90 24.36
N ARG A 211 -7.03 -2.30 23.17
CA ARG A 211 -8.27 -2.28 22.40
C ARG A 211 -8.20 -3.14 21.14
N PHE A 212 -7.06 -3.15 20.45
CA PHE A 212 -6.89 -3.86 19.18
C PHE A 212 -5.66 -4.78 19.22
N SER A 213 -5.78 -5.93 18.54
CA SER A 213 -4.64 -6.73 18.11
C SER A 213 -4.14 -6.21 16.76
N PHE A 214 -2.86 -5.92 16.66
CA PHE A 214 -2.20 -5.46 15.44
C PHE A 214 -1.64 -6.65 14.67
N MET A 215 -2.19 -6.91 13.49
CA MET A 215 -1.92 -8.09 12.67
C MET A 215 -1.36 -7.68 11.30
N THR A 216 -0.69 -8.61 10.65
CA THR A 216 -0.41 -8.48 9.21
C THR A 216 -1.71 -8.56 8.39
N VAL A 217 -1.72 -7.98 7.19
CA VAL A 217 -2.88 -8.09 6.28
C VAL A 217 -3.25 -9.55 6.00
N PRO A 218 -2.32 -10.48 5.68
CA PRO A 218 -2.67 -11.89 5.50
C PRO A 218 -3.32 -12.53 6.74
N GLU A 219 -2.91 -12.16 7.95
CA GLU A 219 -3.54 -12.64 9.18
C GLU A 219 -4.93 -12.05 9.35
N LEU A 220 -5.09 -10.74 9.14
CA LEU A 220 -6.38 -10.06 9.26
C LEU A 220 -7.41 -10.62 8.27
N LEU A 221 -7.00 -10.96 7.04
CA LEU A 221 -7.88 -11.59 6.05
C LEU A 221 -8.46 -12.92 6.50
N ARG A 222 -7.79 -13.64 7.42
CA ARG A 222 -8.27 -14.90 8.01
C ARG A 222 -9.21 -14.70 9.21
N GLN A 223 -9.34 -13.46 9.72
CA GLN A 223 -10.18 -13.14 10.89
C GLN A 223 -11.64 -12.83 10.55
N GLY A 224 -12.00 -12.74 9.27
CA GLY A 224 -13.36 -12.41 8.86
C GLY A 224 -13.55 -12.39 7.36
N ARG A 225 -14.58 -11.69 6.90
CA ARG A 225 -14.93 -11.60 5.48
C ARG A 225 -14.26 -10.38 4.83
N PRO A 226 -13.31 -10.53 3.88
CA PRO A 226 -12.74 -9.42 3.14
C PRO A 226 -13.81 -8.60 2.43
N GLN A 227 -13.80 -7.29 2.63
CA GLN A 227 -14.70 -6.36 1.97
C GLN A 227 -14.02 -5.79 0.73
N ARG A 228 -14.70 -5.87 -0.40
CA ARG A 228 -14.17 -5.51 -1.71
C ARG A 228 -14.99 -4.39 -2.31
N GLN A 229 -14.31 -3.51 -3.05
CA GLN A 229 -14.92 -2.41 -3.79
C GLN A 229 -14.43 -2.40 -5.24
N TYR A 230 -15.25 -1.90 -6.15
CA TYR A 230 -14.78 -1.50 -7.47
C TYR A 230 -14.01 -0.20 -7.36
N TRP A 231 -12.79 -0.33 -6.83
CA TRP A 231 -11.91 0.79 -6.67
C TRP A 231 -11.43 1.26 -8.05
N HIS A 232 -11.78 2.45 -8.41
CA HIS A 232 -11.33 3.11 -9.62
C HIS A 232 -10.83 4.49 -9.26
N LYS A 233 -9.54 4.72 -9.44
CA LYS A 233 -8.91 6.02 -9.26
C LYS A 233 -8.13 6.34 -10.53
N GLN A 234 -8.52 7.45 -11.16
CA GLN A 234 -7.80 7.98 -12.32
C GLN A 234 -6.47 8.61 -11.86
N THR A 235 -5.50 8.52 -12.75
CA THR A 235 -4.20 9.16 -12.56
C THR A 235 -4.35 10.68 -12.61
N ASP A 236 -3.83 11.35 -11.60
CA ASP A 236 -3.62 12.80 -11.61
C ASP A 236 -2.25 13.09 -12.25
N ILE A 237 -2.27 13.48 -13.53
CA ILE A 237 -1.05 13.72 -14.33
C ILE A 237 -0.29 14.93 -13.80
N ASP A 238 -0.99 16.00 -13.40
CA ASP A 238 -0.36 17.22 -12.90
C ASP A 238 0.33 16.97 -11.57
N PHE A 239 -0.33 16.23 -10.67
CA PHE A 239 0.29 15.75 -9.44
C PHE A 239 1.55 14.93 -9.70
N LEU A 240 1.50 13.94 -10.61
CA LEU A 240 2.66 13.10 -10.93
C LEU A 240 3.83 13.89 -11.52
N ASN A 241 3.55 14.87 -12.38
CA ASN A 241 4.57 15.72 -12.97
C ASN A 241 5.27 16.64 -11.95
N GLY A 242 4.61 16.95 -10.83
CA GLY A 242 5.16 17.72 -9.73
C GLY A 242 6.03 16.90 -8.76
N LEU A 243 6.04 15.57 -8.87
CA LEU A 243 6.78 14.72 -7.96
C LEU A 243 8.27 14.62 -8.33
N LYS A 244 9.12 14.70 -7.30
CA LYS A 244 10.55 14.35 -7.36
C LYS A 244 10.73 12.88 -7.02
N GLY A 245 11.72 12.22 -7.61
CA GLY A 245 12.07 10.84 -7.27
C GLY A 245 13.23 10.75 -6.30
N GLN A 246 13.16 9.86 -5.34
CA GLN A 246 14.25 9.57 -4.42
C GLN A 246 15.50 9.01 -5.15
N TYR A 247 15.32 8.44 -6.35
CA TYR A 247 16.34 7.67 -7.07
C TYR A 247 16.51 8.07 -8.55
N GLY A 248 16.28 9.34 -8.89
CA GLY A 248 16.55 9.88 -10.23
C GLY A 248 15.33 10.27 -11.06
N ASP A 249 15.61 10.97 -12.17
CA ASP A 249 14.60 11.55 -13.06
C ASP A 249 13.83 10.46 -13.81
N MET A 250 12.53 10.35 -13.49
CA MET A 250 11.62 9.36 -14.05
C MET A 250 10.69 9.95 -15.12
N ARG A 251 11.19 10.84 -15.97
CA ARG A 251 10.43 11.42 -17.12
C ARG A 251 10.01 10.40 -18.19
N ARG A 252 10.18 9.09 -17.95
CA ARG A 252 9.88 8.05 -18.95
C ARG A 252 8.39 7.86 -19.24
N TYR A 253 7.51 8.34 -18.37
CA TYR A 253 6.06 8.09 -18.48
C TYR A 253 5.23 9.32 -18.85
N SER A 254 5.85 10.50 -19.04
CA SER A 254 5.17 11.72 -19.47
C SER A 254 4.92 11.81 -20.99
N LYS A 255 5.26 10.76 -21.75
CA LYS A 255 5.07 10.71 -23.20
C LYS A 255 4.08 9.61 -23.58
N VAL A 256 2.83 9.77 -23.19
CA VAL A 256 1.69 9.15 -23.85
C VAL A 256 0.64 10.24 -24.00
N GLY A 257 0.80 11.03 -25.04
CA GLY A 257 -0.23 11.89 -25.61
C GLY A 257 -0.93 11.14 -26.71
#